data_5d1644f321a3a61a79dba780b2de0e94
#
_entry.id   5d1644f321a3a61a79dba780b2de0e94
#
_cell.length_a   1.000
_cell.length_b   1.000
_cell.length_c   1.000
_cell.angle_alpha   90.00
_cell.angle_beta   90.00
_cell.angle_gamma   90.00
#
_symmetry.space_group_name_H-M   'P 1'
#
loop_
_entity.id
_entity.type
_entity.pdbx_description
1 polymer ?
#
loop_
_entity_poly.entity_id
_entity_poly.type
_entity_poly.pdbx_seq_one_letter_code
_entity_poly.pdbx_strand_id
1 'polypeptide(L)'
;KYYRVKRSDPSIVIIVSLGVAMMMNATTRIIIGPKDRNFFDGERFLIKAREFKNITGLSEGISLKFSQIITVSSSVFFVVILFWFLYKTKTGKSMRAYSDNEDLALRSGINPEKVVALAWIIATTLLVVGGTLYGLDKGFKPFVYYMLLLPSFSAAILGGLGNPLGAIVGGYIIAFSEVIITYAFKKVLIYLLPENLEPTSLVQLISTDYKFVVSYSILFL
;
A
#
# COMPACT_ATOMS: atom_id res chain seq x y z
N LYS A 1 10.97 17.96 -18.77
CA LYS A 1 11.28 19.38 -19.14
C LYS A 1 10.67 20.37 -18.15
N TYR A 2 9.42 20.20 -17.72
CA TYR A 2 8.72 21.14 -16.82
C TYR A 2 9.41 21.27 -15.46
N TYR A 3 9.83 20.17 -14.83
CA TYR A 3 10.58 20.15 -13.56
C TYR A 3 11.99 20.75 -13.64
N ARG A 4 12.54 20.85 -14.86
CA ARG A 4 13.90 21.35 -15.11
C ARG A 4 13.96 22.88 -15.30
N VAL A 5 12.86 23.49 -15.73
CA VAL A 5 12.85 24.92 -16.15
C VAL A 5 12.54 25.86 -15.00
N LYS A 6 11.93 25.37 -13.92
CA LYS A 6 11.66 26.19 -12.74
C LYS A 6 11.98 25.41 -11.47
N ARG A 7 12.98 25.85 -10.73
CA ARG A 7 13.02 25.75 -9.27
C ARG A 7 11.88 26.63 -8.72
N SER A 8 10.66 26.28 -9.07
CA SER A 8 9.45 26.91 -8.59
C SER A 8 9.20 26.41 -7.18
N ASP A 9 8.55 27.24 -6.39
CA ASP A 9 8.18 26.93 -5.01
C ASP A 9 7.61 25.50 -4.92
N PRO A 10 8.04 24.70 -3.93
CA PRO A 10 7.56 23.32 -3.76
C PRO A 10 6.05 23.20 -3.77
N SER A 11 5.34 24.23 -3.29
CA SER A 11 3.88 24.32 -3.28
C SER A 11 3.26 24.25 -4.67
N ILE A 12 3.86 24.93 -5.66
CA ILE A 12 3.34 24.93 -7.05
C ILE A 12 3.48 23.53 -7.66
N VAL A 13 4.60 22.85 -7.39
CA VAL A 13 4.84 21.48 -7.89
C VAL A 13 3.81 20.52 -7.32
N ILE A 14 3.48 20.64 -6.03
CA ILE A 14 2.48 19.81 -5.36
C ILE A 14 1.09 20.04 -5.98
N ILE A 15 0.68 21.31 -6.16
CA ILE A 15 -0.63 21.64 -6.74
C ILE A 15 -0.76 21.10 -8.17
N VAL A 16 0.27 21.28 -8.98
CA VAL A 16 0.27 20.79 -10.36
C VAL A 16 0.22 19.25 -10.41
N SER A 17 1.00 18.57 -9.57
CA SER A 17 1.00 17.11 -9.53
C SER A 17 -0.35 16.55 -9.08
N LEU A 18 -1.00 17.20 -8.11
CA LEU A 18 -2.36 16.86 -7.67
C LEU A 18 -3.38 17.05 -8.80
N GLY A 19 -3.30 18.17 -9.53
CA GLY A 19 -4.16 18.44 -10.68
C GLY A 19 -4.02 17.36 -11.77
N VAL A 20 -2.78 16.99 -12.10
CA VAL A 20 -2.51 15.90 -13.07
C VAL A 20 -3.07 14.56 -12.57
N ALA A 21 -2.89 14.24 -11.29
CA ALA A 21 -3.42 13.00 -10.71
C ALA A 21 -4.96 12.96 -10.79
N MET A 22 -5.64 14.08 -10.50
CA MET A 22 -7.09 14.18 -10.65
C MET A 22 -7.55 14.02 -12.10
N MET A 23 -6.84 14.65 -13.05
CA MET A 23 -7.14 14.49 -14.48
C MET A 23 -6.98 13.05 -14.94
N MET A 24 -5.93 12.37 -14.53
CA MET A 24 -5.71 10.94 -14.84
C MET A 24 -6.82 10.06 -14.26
N ASN A 25 -7.22 10.32 -13.01
CA ASN A 25 -8.32 9.59 -12.38
C ASN A 25 -9.65 9.81 -13.12
N ALA A 26 -9.98 11.06 -13.49
CA ALA A 26 -11.17 11.38 -14.26
C ALA A 26 -11.15 10.71 -15.64
N THR A 27 -10.02 10.75 -16.34
CA THR A 27 -9.83 10.08 -17.63
C THR A 27 -10.04 8.57 -17.52
N THR A 28 -9.48 7.94 -16.51
CA THR A 28 -9.66 6.50 -16.26
C THR A 28 -11.12 6.15 -16.05
N ARG A 29 -11.90 6.99 -15.33
CA ARG A 29 -13.35 6.79 -15.15
C ARG A 29 -14.15 6.97 -16.41
N ILE A 30 -13.77 7.89 -17.27
CA ILE A 30 -14.44 8.08 -18.58
C ILE A 30 -14.22 6.85 -19.46
N ILE A 31 -13.03 6.27 -19.47
CA ILE A 31 -12.67 5.13 -20.32
C ILE A 31 -13.24 3.81 -19.77
N ILE A 32 -13.07 3.53 -18.48
CA ILE A 32 -13.44 2.25 -17.86
C ILE A 32 -14.87 2.26 -17.34
N GLY A 33 -15.40 3.44 -17.06
CA GLY A 33 -16.70 3.66 -16.42
C GLY A 33 -16.62 3.71 -14.90
N PRO A 34 -17.69 4.19 -14.22
CA PRO A 34 -17.72 4.37 -12.77
C PRO A 34 -17.99 3.09 -11.98
N LYS A 35 -18.35 1.98 -12.67
CA LYS A 35 -18.72 0.72 -12.02
C LYS A 35 -17.50 -0.02 -11.48
N ASP A 36 -17.68 -0.63 -10.31
CA ASP A 36 -16.69 -1.54 -9.74
C ASP A 36 -16.49 -2.76 -10.65
N ARG A 37 -15.25 -3.14 -10.85
CA ARG A 37 -14.86 -4.30 -11.65
C ARG A 37 -14.14 -5.30 -10.77
N ASN A 38 -14.57 -6.57 -10.82
CA ASN A 38 -13.92 -7.66 -10.10
C ASN A 38 -13.25 -8.61 -11.11
N PHE A 39 -12.10 -9.14 -10.70
CA PHE A 39 -11.47 -10.24 -11.44
C PHE A 39 -12.09 -11.55 -10.96
N PHE A 40 -12.66 -12.33 -11.89
CA PHE A 40 -13.31 -13.61 -11.57
C PHE A 40 -12.34 -14.61 -10.88
N ASP A 41 -11.07 -14.60 -11.27
CA ASP A 41 -10.05 -15.47 -10.66
C ASP A 41 -9.69 -15.07 -9.23
N GLY A 42 -9.95 -13.82 -8.83
CA GLY A 42 -9.73 -13.33 -7.45
C GLY A 42 -10.66 -13.96 -6.42
N GLU A 43 -11.80 -14.50 -6.85
CA GLU A 43 -12.79 -15.16 -5.98
C GLU A 43 -12.53 -16.65 -5.76
N ARG A 44 -11.54 -17.21 -6.44
CA ARG A 44 -11.20 -18.62 -6.35
C ARG A 44 -10.63 -18.98 -4.99
N PHE A 45 -11.33 -19.82 -4.25
CA PHE A 45 -10.87 -20.37 -2.98
C PHE A 45 -10.03 -21.60 -3.21
N LEU A 46 -8.80 -21.62 -2.67
CA LEU A 46 -7.95 -22.81 -2.62
C LEU A 46 -8.34 -23.71 -1.46
N ILE A 47 -8.66 -23.11 -0.31
CA ILE A 47 -9.10 -23.81 0.89
C ILE A 47 -10.36 -23.10 1.39
N LYS A 48 -11.46 -23.83 1.50
CA LYS A 48 -12.69 -23.32 2.11
C LYS A 48 -12.62 -23.53 3.63
N ALA A 49 -13.24 -22.61 4.38
CA ALA A 49 -13.26 -22.66 5.85
C ALA A 49 -13.76 -24.01 6.40
N ARG A 50 -14.71 -24.65 5.71
CA ARG A 50 -15.24 -25.98 6.08
C ARG A 50 -14.20 -27.09 5.89
N GLU A 51 -13.41 -27.06 4.83
CA GLU A 51 -12.35 -28.04 4.55
C GLU A 51 -11.20 -27.88 5.56
N PHE A 52 -10.85 -26.65 5.89
CA PHE A 52 -9.84 -26.38 6.91
C PHE A 52 -10.24 -26.90 8.30
N LYS A 53 -11.51 -26.71 8.70
CA LYS A 53 -12.05 -27.28 9.95
C LYS A 53 -11.94 -28.81 9.98
N ASN A 54 -12.26 -29.45 8.87
CA ASN A 54 -12.21 -30.91 8.77
C ASN A 54 -10.78 -31.48 8.85
N ILE A 55 -9.78 -30.69 8.35
CA ILE A 55 -8.37 -31.13 8.35
C ILE A 55 -7.71 -30.85 9.71
N THR A 56 -8.02 -29.72 10.34
CA THR A 56 -7.30 -29.24 11.54
C THR A 56 -8.03 -29.51 12.84
N GLY A 57 -9.34 -29.79 12.81
CA GLY A 57 -10.17 -29.97 14.00
C GLY A 57 -10.40 -28.71 14.82
N LEU A 58 -9.99 -27.54 14.32
CA LEU A 58 -10.15 -26.25 14.99
C LEU A 58 -11.61 -25.75 14.89
N SER A 59 -12.06 -25.03 15.92
CA SER A 59 -13.41 -24.46 15.96
C SER A 59 -13.65 -23.39 14.91
N GLU A 60 -12.60 -22.63 14.55
CA GLU A 60 -12.64 -21.60 13.52
C GLU A 60 -12.00 -22.07 12.22
N GLY A 61 -12.61 -21.74 11.08
CA GLY A 61 -12.12 -22.10 9.75
C GLY A 61 -11.43 -20.92 9.06
N ILE A 62 -10.25 -21.16 8.52
CA ILE A 62 -9.53 -20.19 7.69
C ILE A 62 -9.87 -20.46 6.22
N SER A 63 -10.29 -19.43 5.50
CA SER A 63 -10.46 -19.49 4.05
C SER A 63 -9.30 -18.79 3.35
N LEU A 64 -8.61 -19.51 2.45
CA LEU A 64 -7.51 -18.96 1.66
C LEU A 64 -7.96 -18.78 0.21
N LYS A 65 -7.91 -17.55 -0.27
CA LYS A 65 -8.15 -17.25 -1.68
C LYS A 65 -6.86 -17.40 -2.48
N PHE A 66 -6.99 -17.81 -3.73
CA PHE A 66 -5.87 -17.92 -4.65
C PHE A 66 -5.17 -16.56 -4.86
N SER A 67 -5.95 -15.48 -4.94
CA SER A 67 -5.43 -14.11 -5.03
C SER A 67 -4.49 -13.75 -3.89
N GLN A 68 -4.79 -14.18 -2.65
CA GLN A 68 -3.96 -13.87 -1.48
C GLN A 68 -2.59 -14.54 -1.57
N ILE A 69 -2.52 -15.80 -2.03
CA ILE A 69 -1.25 -16.50 -2.20
C ILE A 69 -0.40 -15.85 -3.29
N ILE A 70 -1.02 -15.48 -4.42
CA ILE A 70 -0.33 -14.76 -5.48
C ILE A 70 0.19 -13.41 -4.95
N THR A 71 -0.63 -12.66 -4.21
CA THR A 71 -0.25 -11.36 -3.67
C THR A 71 0.94 -11.47 -2.72
N VAL A 72 0.90 -12.41 -1.77
CA VAL A 72 2.00 -12.62 -0.82
C VAL A 72 3.28 -13.08 -1.54
N SER A 73 3.18 -14.08 -2.41
CA SER A 73 4.32 -14.62 -3.15
C SER A 73 4.96 -13.55 -4.06
N SER A 74 4.13 -12.79 -4.78
CA SER A 74 4.61 -11.71 -5.65
C SER A 74 5.23 -10.58 -4.84
N SER A 75 4.64 -10.17 -3.71
CA SER A 75 5.19 -9.10 -2.88
C SER A 75 6.57 -9.47 -2.33
N VAL A 76 6.74 -10.69 -1.82
CA VAL A 76 8.05 -11.19 -1.37
C VAL A 76 9.06 -11.21 -2.51
N PHE A 77 8.66 -11.69 -3.69
CA PHE A 77 9.52 -11.74 -4.87
C PHE A 77 10.02 -10.34 -5.29
N PHE A 78 9.12 -9.36 -5.40
CA PHE A 78 9.48 -8.00 -5.77
C PHE A 78 10.32 -7.30 -4.70
N VAL A 79 10.07 -7.54 -3.42
CA VAL A 79 10.88 -7.04 -2.31
C VAL A 79 12.31 -7.59 -2.41
N VAL A 80 12.46 -8.90 -2.60
CA VAL A 80 13.79 -9.54 -2.75
C VAL A 80 14.54 -8.97 -3.95
N ILE A 81 13.88 -8.82 -5.10
CA ILE A 81 14.49 -8.23 -6.31
C ILE A 81 14.91 -6.78 -6.04
N LEU A 82 14.06 -5.97 -5.40
CA LEU A 82 14.37 -4.59 -5.07
C LEU A 82 15.63 -4.49 -4.18
N PHE A 83 15.69 -5.30 -3.12
CA PHE A 83 16.86 -5.31 -2.24
C PHE A 83 18.11 -5.82 -2.95
N TRP A 84 17.99 -6.90 -3.73
CA TRP A 84 19.11 -7.37 -4.55
C TRP A 84 19.61 -6.26 -5.48
N PHE A 85 18.71 -5.57 -6.17
CA PHE A 85 19.04 -4.45 -7.04
C PHE A 85 19.76 -3.33 -6.27
N LEU A 86 19.17 -2.85 -5.16
CA LEU A 86 19.73 -1.73 -4.39
C LEU A 86 21.10 -2.04 -3.77
N TYR A 87 21.33 -3.29 -3.33
CA TYR A 87 22.55 -3.63 -2.60
C TYR A 87 23.64 -4.24 -3.49
N LYS A 88 23.28 -4.96 -4.53
CA LYS A 88 24.25 -5.70 -5.37
C LYS A 88 24.62 -4.99 -6.65
N THR A 89 23.75 -4.16 -7.23
CA THR A 89 24.05 -3.49 -8.51
C THR A 89 24.81 -2.17 -8.32
N LYS A 90 25.63 -1.80 -9.32
CA LYS A 90 26.34 -0.52 -9.34
C LYS A 90 25.36 0.66 -9.30
N THR A 91 24.28 0.56 -10.06
CA THR A 91 23.23 1.59 -10.13
C THR A 91 22.49 1.76 -8.80
N GLY A 92 22.13 0.67 -8.13
CA GLY A 92 21.51 0.71 -6.81
C GLY A 92 22.43 1.35 -5.75
N LYS A 93 23.73 1.06 -5.79
CA LYS A 93 24.72 1.72 -4.94
C LYS A 93 24.80 3.22 -5.23
N SER A 94 24.79 3.63 -6.51
CA SER A 94 24.76 5.05 -6.89
C SER A 94 23.49 5.75 -6.40
N MET A 95 22.33 5.08 -6.46
CA MET A 95 21.07 5.64 -5.96
C MET A 95 21.13 5.90 -4.44
N ARG A 96 21.66 4.94 -3.66
CA ARG A 96 21.82 5.12 -2.22
C ARG A 96 22.83 6.23 -1.89
N ALA A 97 23.99 6.24 -2.54
CA ALA A 97 24.99 7.29 -2.35
C ALA A 97 24.43 8.69 -2.66
N TYR A 98 23.58 8.79 -3.70
CA TYR A 98 22.92 10.05 -4.07
C TYR A 98 21.86 10.45 -3.02
N SER A 99 21.13 9.50 -2.47
CA SER A 99 20.14 9.73 -1.40
C SER A 99 20.80 10.14 -0.09
N ASP A 100 21.97 9.58 0.23
CA ASP A 100 22.69 9.88 1.47
C ASP A 100 23.33 11.28 1.44
N ASN A 101 23.97 11.63 0.32
CA ASN A 101 24.56 12.97 0.13
C ASN A 101 24.68 13.32 -1.34
N GLU A 102 23.80 14.20 -1.79
CA GLU A 102 23.72 14.66 -3.19
C GLU A 102 25.00 15.31 -3.66
N ASP A 103 25.57 16.26 -2.87
CA ASP A 103 26.75 17.00 -3.26
C ASP A 103 27.97 16.12 -3.42
N LEU A 104 28.16 15.16 -2.51
CA LEU A 104 29.27 14.24 -2.54
C LEU A 104 29.14 13.27 -3.70
N ALA A 105 27.92 12.80 -3.99
CA ALA A 105 27.63 11.91 -5.11
C ALA A 105 27.91 12.59 -6.46
N LEU A 106 27.54 13.88 -6.59
CA LEU A 106 27.82 14.66 -7.79
C LEU A 106 29.33 14.84 -8.01
N ARG A 107 30.07 15.16 -6.95
CA ARG A 107 31.54 15.27 -7.01
C ARG A 107 32.22 13.94 -7.36
N SER A 108 31.59 12.83 -7.02
CA SER A 108 32.06 11.47 -7.35
C SER A 108 31.70 11.04 -8.78
N GLY A 109 31.12 11.93 -9.60
CA GLY A 109 30.78 11.67 -11.00
C GLY A 109 29.46 10.90 -11.20
N ILE A 110 28.63 10.79 -10.18
CA ILE A 110 27.30 10.16 -10.31
C ILE A 110 26.36 11.12 -11.08
N ASN A 111 25.75 10.61 -12.15
CA ASN A 111 24.81 11.40 -12.94
C ASN A 111 23.43 11.41 -12.28
N PRO A 112 22.95 12.58 -11.75
CA PRO A 112 21.70 12.67 -11.02
C PRO A 112 20.49 12.35 -11.89
N GLU A 113 20.51 12.73 -13.18
CA GLU A 113 19.39 12.50 -14.09
C GLU A 113 19.10 11.01 -14.28
N LYS A 114 20.17 10.21 -14.44
CA LYS A 114 20.04 8.76 -14.57
C LYS A 114 19.50 8.12 -13.27
N VAL A 115 20.01 8.56 -12.14
CA VAL A 115 19.60 8.05 -10.83
C VAL A 115 18.12 8.35 -10.59
N VAL A 116 17.69 9.59 -10.78
CA VAL A 116 16.30 10.02 -10.58
C VAL A 116 15.37 9.33 -11.59
N ALA A 117 15.75 9.23 -12.87
CA ALA A 117 14.94 8.56 -13.88
C ALA A 117 14.72 7.08 -13.54
N LEU A 118 15.77 6.37 -13.11
CA LEU A 118 15.66 4.97 -12.69
C LEU A 118 14.82 4.80 -11.42
N ALA A 119 14.95 5.72 -10.45
CA ALA A 119 14.11 5.72 -9.26
C ALA A 119 12.61 5.83 -9.63
N TRP A 120 12.26 6.72 -10.55
CA TRP A 120 10.89 6.84 -11.05
C TRP A 120 10.40 5.58 -11.77
N ILE A 121 11.23 4.97 -12.60
CA ILE A 121 10.88 3.73 -13.31
C ILE A 121 10.59 2.60 -12.30
N ILE A 122 11.47 2.41 -11.31
CA ILE A 122 11.30 1.38 -10.29
C ILE A 122 10.04 1.65 -9.45
N ALA A 123 9.87 2.90 -8.97
CA ALA A 123 8.71 3.27 -8.19
C ALA A 123 7.39 3.04 -8.95
N THR A 124 7.32 3.47 -10.21
CA THR A 124 6.12 3.26 -11.05
C THR A 124 5.86 1.77 -11.28
N THR A 125 6.89 0.98 -11.54
CA THR A 125 6.75 -0.48 -11.72
C THR A 125 6.18 -1.14 -10.46
N LEU A 126 6.70 -0.80 -9.29
CA LEU A 126 6.20 -1.33 -8.02
C LEU A 126 4.76 -0.88 -7.73
N LEU A 127 4.41 0.37 -8.05
CA LEU A 127 3.05 0.88 -7.91
C LEU A 127 2.07 0.14 -8.83
N VAL A 128 2.42 -0.13 -10.07
CA VAL A 128 1.57 -0.89 -11.01
C VAL A 128 1.37 -2.31 -10.50
N VAL A 129 2.43 -2.98 -10.08
CA VAL A 129 2.35 -4.33 -9.51
C VAL A 129 1.49 -4.33 -8.25
N GLY A 130 1.76 -3.44 -7.29
CA GLY A 130 0.98 -3.34 -6.06
C GLY A 130 -0.49 -3.03 -6.32
N GLY A 131 -0.78 -2.12 -7.24
CA GLY A 131 -2.15 -1.77 -7.63
C GLY A 131 -2.91 -2.93 -8.30
N THR A 132 -2.25 -3.70 -9.17
CA THR A 132 -2.86 -4.87 -9.80
C THR A 132 -3.13 -5.99 -8.79
N LEU A 133 -2.20 -6.27 -7.89
CA LEU A 133 -2.37 -7.27 -6.83
C LEU A 133 -3.48 -6.87 -5.84
N TYR A 134 -3.56 -5.59 -5.49
CA TYR A 134 -4.67 -5.07 -4.68
C TYR A 134 -6.02 -5.23 -5.39
N GLY A 135 -6.07 -4.90 -6.68
CA GLY A 135 -7.27 -5.07 -7.49
C GLY A 135 -7.71 -6.52 -7.65
N LEU A 136 -6.76 -7.46 -7.68
CA LEU A 136 -7.04 -8.89 -7.73
C LEU A 136 -7.73 -9.40 -6.45
N ASP A 137 -7.35 -8.87 -5.27
CA ASP A 137 -7.93 -9.28 -3.98
C ASP A 137 -9.24 -8.53 -3.65
N LYS A 138 -9.30 -7.22 -3.89
CA LYS A 138 -10.40 -6.34 -3.46
C LYS A 138 -11.32 -5.87 -4.59
N GLY A 139 -11.00 -6.23 -5.82
CA GLY A 139 -11.64 -5.66 -7.00
C GLY A 139 -11.13 -4.28 -7.36
N PHE A 140 -11.42 -3.86 -8.57
CA PHE A 140 -10.99 -2.58 -9.10
C PHE A 140 -12.07 -1.52 -8.85
N LYS A 141 -11.81 -0.66 -7.85
CA LYS A 141 -12.67 0.46 -7.47
C LYS A 141 -11.89 1.75 -7.65
N PRO A 142 -12.23 2.61 -8.62
CA PRO A 142 -11.43 3.79 -8.95
C PRO A 142 -11.19 4.74 -7.77
N PHE A 143 -12.15 4.84 -6.82
CA PHE A 143 -12.02 5.69 -5.64
C PHE A 143 -11.08 5.15 -4.56
N VAL A 144 -11.03 3.84 -4.37
CA VAL A 144 -10.28 3.20 -3.29
C VAL A 144 -8.78 3.40 -3.46
N TYR A 145 -8.30 3.40 -4.71
CA TYR A 145 -6.88 3.67 -4.99
C TYR A 145 -6.41 5.06 -4.55
N TYR A 146 -7.29 6.05 -4.65
CA TYR A 146 -6.99 7.39 -4.15
C TYR A 146 -6.91 7.44 -2.63
N MET A 147 -7.78 6.70 -1.94
CA MET A 147 -7.77 6.61 -0.48
C MET A 147 -6.53 5.89 0.08
N LEU A 148 -5.88 5.01 -0.71
CA LEU A 148 -4.65 4.32 -0.30
C LEU A 148 -3.42 5.24 -0.25
N LEU A 149 -3.52 6.46 -0.79
CA LEU A 149 -2.41 7.40 -0.82
C LEU A 149 -1.98 7.81 0.60
N LEU A 150 -2.93 8.15 1.47
CA LEU A 150 -2.63 8.57 2.85
C LEU A 150 -2.03 7.43 3.72
N PRO A 151 -2.58 6.21 3.74
CA PRO A 151 -1.93 5.07 4.39
C PRO A 151 -0.50 4.81 3.89
N SER A 152 -0.25 4.98 2.59
CA SER A 152 1.08 4.80 2.02
C SER A 152 2.07 5.86 2.52
N PHE A 153 1.64 7.12 2.62
CA PHE A 153 2.45 8.17 3.23
C PHE A 153 2.72 7.90 4.71
N SER A 154 1.69 7.52 5.47
CA SER A 154 1.83 7.17 6.89
C SER A 154 2.84 6.04 7.09
N ALA A 155 2.78 5.01 6.25
CA ALA A 155 3.73 3.90 6.26
C ALA A 155 5.18 4.35 5.98
N ALA A 156 5.36 5.25 5.02
CA ALA A 156 6.67 5.78 4.68
C ALA A 156 7.25 6.68 5.79
N ILE A 157 6.41 7.50 6.43
CA ILE A 157 6.81 8.37 7.54
C ILE A 157 7.16 7.54 8.77
N LEU A 158 6.30 6.60 9.15
CA LEU A 158 6.52 5.70 10.28
C LEU A 158 7.79 4.85 10.10
N GLY A 159 8.03 4.39 8.87
CA GLY A 159 9.20 3.59 8.53
C GLY A 159 10.50 4.40 8.43
N GLY A 160 10.40 5.72 8.37
CA GLY A 160 11.52 6.64 8.14
C GLY A 160 11.77 6.91 6.66
N LEU A 161 11.68 8.18 6.30
CA LEU A 161 11.94 8.63 4.93
C LEU A 161 13.40 8.31 4.53
N GLY A 162 13.57 7.72 3.37
CA GLY A 162 14.89 7.31 2.85
C GLY A 162 15.31 5.88 3.22
N ASN A 163 14.60 5.18 4.09
CA ASN A 163 14.88 3.80 4.45
C ASN A 163 13.88 2.81 3.83
N PRO A 164 14.25 2.05 2.77
CA PRO A 164 13.34 1.11 2.14
C PRO A 164 12.87 -0.03 3.05
N LEU A 165 13.74 -0.51 3.96
CA LEU A 165 13.37 -1.51 4.95
C LEU A 165 12.36 -0.94 5.95
N GLY A 166 12.62 0.28 6.42
CA GLY A 166 11.70 0.99 7.30
C GLY A 166 10.32 1.16 6.68
N ALA A 167 10.23 1.55 5.42
CA ALA A 167 8.95 1.72 4.71
C ALA A 167 8.15 0.40 4.64
N ILE A 168 8.80 -0.75 4.44
CA ILE A 168 8.14 -2.05 4.45
C ILE A 168 7.61 -2.38 5.85
N VAL A 169 8.43 -2.20 6.89
CA VAL A 169 8.03 -2.45 8.29
C VAL A 169 6.89 -1.50 8.68
N GLY A 170 7.00 -0.22 8.33
CA GLY A 170 5.95 0.78 8.53
C GLY A 170 4.64 0.38 7.87
N GLY A 171 4.69 -0.12 6.63
CA GLY A 171 3.53 -0.64 5.92
C GLY A 171 2.86 -1.82 6.64
N TYR A 172 3.64 -2.77 7.14
CA TYR A 172 3.10 -3.87 7.95
C TYR A 172 2.48 -3.38 9.26
N ILE A 173 3.14 -2.46 9.97
CA ILE A 173 2.60 -1.90 11.22
C ILE A 173 1.26 -1.21 10.97
N ILE A 174 1.16 -0.38 9.94
CA ILE A 174 -0.10 0.27 9.54
C ILE A 174 -1.17 -0.77 9.21
N ALA A 175 -0.87 -1.73 8.35
CA ALA A 175 -1.82 -2.75 7.92
C ALA A 175 -2.34 -3.61 9.10
N PHE A 176 -1.44 -4.05 9.99
CA PHE A 176 -1.83 -4.79 11.19
C PHE A 176 -2.65 -3.94 12.15
N SER A 177 -2.27 -2.68 12.36
CA SER A 177 -3.02 -1.75 13.22
C SER A 177 -4.43 -1.52 12.68
N GLU A 178 -4.60 -1.34 11.36
CA GLU A 178 -5.91 -1.21 10.73
C GLU A 178 -6.78 -2.45 10.93
N VAL A 179 -6.21 -3.64 10.80
CA VAL A 179 -6.91 -4.90 11.03
C VAL A 179 -7.27 -5.06 12.51
N ILE A 180 -6.33 -4.82 13.42
CA ILE A 180 -6.57 -4.95 14.87
C ILE A 180 -7.69 -4.02 15.30
N ILE A 181 -7.66 -2.75 14.93
CA ILE A 181 -8.69 -1.78 15.34
C ILE A 181 -10.05 -2.12 14.72
N THR A 182 -10.08 -2.58 13.45
CA THR A 182 -11.35 -2.88 12.78
C THR A 182 -11.99 -4.18 13.28
N TYR A 183 -11.20 -5.23 13.54
CA TYR A 183 -11.74 -6.56 13.87
C TYR A 183 -11.57 -6.95 15.32
N ALA A 184 -10.43 -6.65 15.96
CA ALA A 184 -10.21 -7.02 17.35
C ALA A 184 -11.03 -6.17 18.30
N PHE A 185 -11.22 -4.88 18.00
CA PHE A 185 -12.07 -4.00 18.80
C PHE A 185 -13.51 -4.50 18.87
N LYS A 186 -14.05 -5.01 17.77
CA LYS A 186 -15.38 -5.65 17.74
C LYS A 186 -15.43 -6.89 18.64
N LYS A 187 -14.44 -7.75 18.56
CA LYS A 187 -14.40 -8.96 19.39
C LYS A 187 -14.23 -8.62 20.87
N VAL A 188 -13.34 -7.71 21.20
CA VAL A 188 -13.12 -7.27 22.59
C VAL A 188 -14.39 -6.67 23.20
N LEU A 189 -15.13 -5.85 22.46
CA LEU A 189 -16.40 -5.29 22.91
C LEU A 189 -17.45 -6.39 23.17
N ILE A 190 -17.56 -7.38 22.31
CA ILE A 190 -18.50 -8.51 22.49
C ILE A 190 -18.14 -9.33 23.73
N TYR A 191 -16.85 -9.54 24.03
CA TYR A 191 -16.41 -10.30 25.22
C TYR A 191 -16.49 -9.50 26.53
N LEU A 192 -16.42 -8.15 26.47
CA LEU A 192 -16.48 -7.30 27.66
C LEU A 192 -17.89 -6.89 28.08
N LEU A 193 -18.86 -6.93 27.17
CA LEU A 193 -20.24 -6.56 27.44
C LEU A 193 -21.03 -7.81 27.88
N PRO A 194 -21.83 -7.71 28.96
CA PRO A 194 -22.71 -8.81 29.38
C PRO A 194 -23.77 -9.13 28.31
N GLU A 195 -24.15 -10.40 28.19
CA GLU A 195 -25.08 -10.94 27.17
C GLU A 195 -26.37 -10.16 26.96
N ASN A 196 -26.84 -9.43 28.03
CA ASN A 196 -28.07 -8.63 28.00
C ASN A 196 -27.92 -7.29 27.22
N LEU A 197 -26.71 -6.90 26.84
CA LEU A 197 -26.39 -5.68 26.10
C LEU A 197 -25.63 -6.03 24.81
N GLU A 198 -26.08 -7.09 24.12
CA GLU A 198 -25.51 -7.39 22.81
C GLU A 198 -25.62 -6.16 21.90
N PRO A 199 -24.50 -5.51 21.56
CA PRO A 199 -24.52 -4.31 20.71
C PRO A 199 -24.59 -4.73 19.25
N THR A 200 -25.69 -5.40 18.86
CA THR A 200 -25.98 -5.66 17.44
C THR A 200 -25.98 -4.36 16.63
N SER A 201 -26.39 -3.24 17.26
CA SER A 201 -26.34 -1.91 16.66
C SER A 201 -24.96 -1.24 16.69
N LEU A 202 -24.16 -1.41 17.75
CA LEU A 202 -22.80 -0.82 17.86
C LEU A 202 -21.77 -1.51 16.93
N VAL A 203 -21.92 -2.80 16.71
CA VAL A 203 -21.09 -3.55 15.75
C VAL A 203 -21.33 -3.10 14.31
N GLN A 204 -22.52 -2.58 14.01
CA GLN A 204 -22.85 -1.98 12.72
C GLN A 204 -22.40 -0.52 12.60
N LEU A 205 -22.19 0.20 13.70
CA LEU A 205 -21.76 1.60 13.72
C LEU A 205 -20.29 1.80 13.32
N ILE A 206 -19.43 0.81 13.49
CA ILE A 206 -18.03 0.89 13.05
C ILE A 206 -17.96 0.32 11.64
N SER A 207 -18.20 1.16 10.65
CA SER A 207 -17.98 0.85 9.24
C SER A 207 -16.51 0.47 9.00
N THR A 208 -16.27 -0.42 8.06
CA THR A 208 -14.91 -0.76 7.59
C THR A 208 -14.14 0.44 7.05
N ASP A 209 -14.81 1.57 6.82
CA ASP A 209 -14.20 2.81 6.36
C ASP A 209 -13.36 3.48 7.46
N TYR A 210 -13.64 3.21 8.74
CA TYR A 210 -12.86 3.72 9.88
C TYR A 210 -11.45 3.10 9.99
N LYS A 211 -11.15 2.06 9.21
CA LYS A 211 -9.79 1.48 9.19
C LYS A 211 -8.70 2.52 8.88
N PHE A 212 -9.00 3.52 8.06
CA PHE A 212 -8.08 4.58 7.70
C PHE A 212 -7.82 5.61 8.80
N VAL A 213 -8.64 5.65 9.86
CA VAL A 213 -8.45 6.56 11.00
C VAL A 213 -7.09 6.35 11.66
N VAL A 214 -6.61 5.10 11.72
CA VAL A 214 -5.28 4.76 12.25
C VAL A 214 -4.19 5.41 11.43
N SER A 215 -4.25 5.25 10.11
CA SER A 215 -3.28 5.83 9.18
C SER A 215 -3.25 7.35 9.27
N TYR A 216 -4.42 7.97 9.43
CA TYR A 216 -4.53 9.41 9.59
C TYR A 216 -3.98 9.89 10.94
N SER A 217 -4.27 9.16 12.02
CA SER A 217 -3.76 9.50 13.36
C SER A 217 -2.23 9.46 13.40
N ILE A 218 -1.63 8.46 12.76
CA ILE A 218 -0.16 8.34 12.66
C ILE A 218 0.46 9.44 11.80
N LEU A 219 -0.27 9.94 10.79
CA LEU A 219 0.22 11.02 9.95
C LEU A 219 0.30 12.36 10.70
N PHE A 220 -0.53 12.54 11.75
CA PHE A 220 -0.58 13.77 12.55
C PHE A 220 0.31 13.73 13.81
N LEU A 221 0.87 12.60 14.15
CA LEU A 221 1.87 12.42 15.24
C LEU A 221 3.30 12.68 14.75
#